data_f48c71ce72cdaab90f4c47eeb1be8af1
#
_entry.id   f48c71ce72cdaab90f4c47eeb1be8af1
#
_cell.length_a   1.000
_cell.length_b   1.000
_cell.length_c   1.000
_cell.angle_alpha   90.00
_cell.angle_beta   90.00
_cell.angle_gamma   90.00
#
_symmetry.space_group_name_H-M   'P 1'
#
loop_
_entity.id
_entity.type
_entity.pdbx_description
1 polymer ?
#
loop_
_entity_poly.entity_id
_entity_poly.type
_entity_poly.pdbx_seq_one_letter_code
_entity_poly.pdbx_strand_id
1 'polypeptide(L)'
;IRVKAGGSKALAAALNEILENHRAERVMWKKKENEISCIYTNLSHDIRTPLTSLDGYFQLLSESEDKEKNKRYISVIKALSDMLEELFMFTKLENKTYNIKLYKCDMSEIVRETLFSYFDEWEKKAIVPELKLTEEKLYFYGNEQMMHRILQNIIKNVLEHGEKKVEICLNSIKNEIRLTIQNEVTKPDEIDISRIFERFYKAEVARSKTSTGLGMAIAKEMTEDMGGKIEAELNDNIFKVSLFFKRL
;
A
#
# COMPACT_ATOMS: atom_id res chain seq x y z
N ILE A 1 29.40 -41.13 39.80
CA ILE A 1 28.68 -39.82 39.74
C ILE A 1 27.19 -40.16 39.64
N ARG A 2 26.42 -39.97 40.74
CA ARG A 2 24.96 -40.14 40.70
C ARG A 2 24.34 -38.87 40.08
N VAL A 3 23.91 -38.93 38.84
CA VAL A 3 23.08 -37.90 38.23
C VAL A 3 21.71 -37.95 38.93
N LYS A 4 21.36 -36.88 39.66
CA LYS A 4 20.02 -36.74 40.27
C LYS A 4 18.96 -36.78 39.17
N ALA A 5 17.96 -37.65 39.31
CA ALA A 5 16.90 -37.88 38.33
C ALA A 5 16.12 -36.61 37.92
N GLY A 6 16.24 -35.51 38.64
CA GLY A 6 15.67 -34.20 38.27
C GLY A 6 16.46 -33.44 37.22
N GLY A 7 17.78 -33.65 37.10
CA GLY A 7 18.62 -32.92 36.12
C GLY A 7 18.38 -33.33 34.66
N SER A 8 18.06 -34.60 34.43
CA SER A 8 17.81 -35.09 33.07
C SER A 8 16.45 -34.60 32.50
N LYS A 9 15.44 -34.44 33.35
CA LYS A 9 14.13 -33.86 32.93
C LYS A 9 14.24 -32.36 32.61
N ALA A 10 14.99 -31.61 33.43
CA ALA A 10 15.21 -30.18 33.18
C ALA A 10 16.03 -29.96 31.92
N LEU A 11 17.06 -30.79 31.67
CA LEU A 11 17.85 -30.74 30.43
C LEU A 11 17.02 -31.10 29.20
N ALA A 12 16.15 -32.11 29.29
CA ALA A 12 15.27 -32.52 28.21
C ALA A 12 14.21 -31.41 27.89
N ALA A 13 13.69 -30.75 28.94
CA ALA A 13 12.77 -29.62 28.75
C ALA A 13 13.44 -28.44 28.05
N ALA A 14 14.64 -28.04 28.50
CA ALA A 14 15.42 -26.98 27.87
C ALA A 14 15.81 -27.31 26.42
N LEU A 15 16.17 -28.57 26.16
CA LEU A 15 16.49 -29.03 24.80
C LEU A 15 15.26 -28.98 23.89
N ASN A 16 14.09 -29.37 24.37
CA ASN A 16 12.84 -29.30 23.62
C ASN A 16 12.43 -27.84 23.32
N GLU A 17 12.59 -26.95 24.30
CA GLU A 17 12.32 -25.51 24.10
C GLU A 17 13.24 -24.90 23.03
N ILE A 18 14.53 -25.22 23.04
CA ILE A 18 15.49 -24.80 22.00
C ILE A 18 15.09 -25.36 20.64
N LEU A 19 14.70 -26.63 20.57
CA LEU A 19 14.27 -27.27 19.31
C LEU A 19 12.98 -26.70 18.79
N GLU A 20 12.01 -26.35 19.62
CA GLU A 20 10.77 -25.68 19.21
C GLU A 20 11.03 -24.26 18.71
N ASN A 21 11.88 -23.51 19.42
CA ASN A 21 12.29 -22.17 18.97
C ASN A 21 13.00 -22.23 17.61
N HIS A 22 13.94 -23.14 17.43
CA HIS A 22 14.61 -23.34 16.14
C HIS A 22 13.66 -23.80 15.01
N ARG A 23 12.65 -24.60 15.34
CA ARG A 23 11.62 -24.99 14.36
C ARG A 23 10.77 -23.79 13.94
N ALA A 24 10.34 -22.97 14.92
CA ALA A 24 9.59 -21.74 14.66
C ALA A 24 10.39 -20.75 13.80
N GLU A 25 11.66 -20.54 14.13
CA GLU A 25 12.58 -19.73 13.32
C GLU A 25 12.72 -20.26 11.89
N ARG A 26 12.94 -21.56 11.72
CA ARG A 26 13.02 -22.17 10.36
C ARG A 26 11.75 -21.99 9.55
N VAL A 27 10.58 -22.12 10.17
CA VAL A 27 9.29 -21.89 9.50
C VAL A 27 9.17 -20.43 9.07
N MET A 28 9.54 -19.48 9.94
CA MET A 28 9.57 -18.06 9.62
C MET A 28 10.55 -17.75 8.49
N TRP A 29 11.77 -18.28 8.53
CA TRP A 29 12.76 -18.11 7.46
C TRP A 29 12.26 -18.64 6.12
N LYS A 30 11.68 -19.83 6.10
CA LYS A 30 11.13 -20.42 4.88
C LYS A 30 9.94 -19.66 4.33
N LYS A 31 9.10 -19.08 5.21
CA LYS A 31 8.01 -18.18 4.81
C LYS A 31 8.56 -16.91 4.17
N LYS A 32 9.58 -16.31 4.78
CA LYS A 32 10.23 -15.10 4.29
C LYS A 32 10.96 -15.34 2.95
N GLU A 33 11.62 -16.48 2.80
CA GLU A 33 12.26 -16.89 1.53
C GLU A 33 11.24 -17.07 0.39
N ASN A 34 10.10 -17.71 0.69
CA ASN A 34 9.01 -17.86 -0.27
C ASN A 34 8.37 -16.51 -0.64
N GLU A 35 8.19 -15.60 0.32
CA GLU A 35 7.72 -14.24 0.11
C GLU A 35 8.68 -13.48 -0.82
N ILE A 36 9.98 -13.53 -0.55
CA ILE A 36 11.02 -12.91 -1.38
C ILE A 36 11.01 -13.50 -2.80
N SER A 37 10.91 -14.82 -2.93
CA SER A 37 10.84 -15.50 -4.23
C SER A 37 9.59 -15.10 -5.03
N CYS A 38 8.44 -14.97 -4.35
CA CYS A 38 7.20 -14.48 -4.94
C CYS A 38 7.34 -13.01 -5.40
N ILE A 39 8.01 -12.18 -4.60
CA ILE A 39 8.35 -10.79 -4.91
C ILE A 39 9.16 -10.72 -6.21
N TYR A 40 10.28 -11.47 -6.29
CA TYR A 40 11.13 -11.48 -7.49
C TYR A 40 10.38 -11.95 -8.73
N THR A 41 9.52 -12.96 -8.60
CA THR A 41 8.77 -13.51 -9.74
C THR A 41 7.73 -12.51 -10.25
N ASN A 42 6.91 -11.96 -9.36
CA ASN A 42 5.85 -11.02 -9.71
C ASN A 42 6.43 -9.70 -10.25
N LEU A 43 7.47 -9.20 -9.59
CA LEU A 43 8.16 -7.98 -9.98
C LEU A 43 8.84 -8.12 -11.34
N SER A 44 9.52 -9.25 -11.58
CA SER A 44 10.15 -9.53 -12.87
C SER A 44 9.14 -9.56 -14.01
N HIS A 45 7.94 -10.13 -13.75
CA HIS A 45 6.85 -10.12 -14.71
C HIS A 45 6.30 -8.70 -14.94
N ASP A 46 6.05 -7.96 -13.86
CA ASP A 46 5.43 -6.63 -13.91
C ASP A 46 6.39 -5.56 -14.48
N ILE A 47 7.70 -5.72 -14.30
CA ILE A 47 8.73 -4.88 -14.96
C ILE A 47 8.92 -5.29 -16.43
N ARG A 48 8.85 -6.60 -16.75
CA ARG A 48 9.05 -7.07 -18.13
C ARG A 48 7.99 -6.50 -19.08
N THR A 49 6.74 -6.40 -18.64
CA THR A 49 5.62 -5.91 -19.45
C THR A 49 5.85 -4.48 -19.97
N PRO A 50 6.13 -3.45 -19.14
CA PRO A 50 6.43 -2.10 -19.62
C PRO A 50 7.77 -2.03 -20.38
N LEU A 51 8.77 -2.85 -19.99
CA LEU A 51 10.06 -2.90 -20.69
C LEU A 51 9.91 -3.44 -22.12
N THR A 52 9.12 -4.50 -22.32
CA THR A 52 8.83 -5.04 -23.67
C THR A 52 8.02 -4.03 -24.49
N SER A 53 7.09 -3.31 -23.85
CA SER A 53 6.36 -2.23 -24.53
C SER A 53 7.29 -1.08 -24.92
N LEU A 54 8.23 -0.71 -24.03
CA LEU A 54 9.23 0.34 -24.30
C LEU A 54 10.14 -0.06 -25.47
N ASP A 55 10.63 -1.31 -25.50
CA ASP A 55 11.48 -1.83 -26.58
C ASP A 55 10.75 -1.84 -27.93
N GLY A 56 9.50 -2.30 -27.95
CA GLY A 56 8.65 -2.22 -29.13
C GLY A 56 8.38 -0.79 -29.59
N TYR A 57 8.26 0.15 -28.65
CA TYR A 57 8.10 1.57 -28.96
C TYR A 57 9.39 2.21 -29.45
N PHE A 58 10.57 1.88 -28.93
CA PHE A 58 11.85 2.34 -29.46
C PHE A 58 12.09 1.87 -30.91
N GLN A 59 11.68 0.66 -31.25
CA GLN A 59 11.74 0.16 -32.62
C GLN A 59 10.84 0.97 -33.56
N LEU A 60 9.67 1.42 -33.11
CA LEU A 60 8.74 2.25 -33.88
C LEU A 60 9.16 3.74 -33.94
N LEU A 61 9.95 4.24 -32.98
CA LEU A 61 10.48 5.62 -32.98
C LEU A 61 11.51 5.86 -34.06
N SER A 62 12.24 4.82 -34.47
CA SER A 62 13.20 4.94 -35.58
C SER A 62 12.51 5.28 -36.91
N GLU A 63 11.18 5.23 -36.97
CA GLU A 63 10.40 5.36 -38.22
C GLU A 63 9.42 6.56 -38.32
N SER A 64 9.14 7.32 -37.25
CA SER A 64 8.18 8.46 -37.36
C SER A 64 8.22 9.54 -36.26
N GLU A 65 8.07 10.80 -36.65
CA GLU A 65 7.91 12.01 -35.79
C GLU A 65 6.47 12.21 -35.24
N ASP A 66 5.81 11.19 -34.69
CA ASP A 66 4.40 11.28 -34.31
C ASP A 66 4.22 11.63 -32.82
N LYS A 67 3.55 12.79 -32.54
CA LYS A 67 3.28 13.30 -31.19
C LYS A 67 2.44 12.34 -30.32
N GLU A 68 1.56 11.55 -30.89
CA GLU A 68 0.75 10.56 -30.18
C GLU A 68 1.60 9.40 -29.64
N LYS A 69 2.60 8.97 -30.40
CA LYS A 69 3.54 7.93 -29.96
C LYS A 69 4.38 8.43 -28.78
N ASN A 70 4.86 9.67 -28.82
CA ASN A 70 5.61 10.27 -27.71
C ASN A 70 4.80 10.30 -26.40
N LYS A 71 3.50 10.56 -26.45
CA LYS A 71 2.63 10.48 -25.24
C LYS A 71 2.58 9.08 -24.67
N ARG A 72 2.50 8.05 -25.50
CA ARG A 72 2.50 6.64 -25.05
C ARG A 72 3.83 6.25 -24.40
N TYR A 73 4.96 6.71 -24.94
CA TYR A 73 6.28 6.46 -24.34
C TYR A 73 6.38 7.10 -22.94
N ILE A 74 5.98 8.37 -22.84
CA ILE A 74 5.99 9.09 -21.57
C ILE A 74 5.14 8.34 -20.53
N SER A 75 3.96 7.83 -20.92
CA SER A 75 3.10 7.07 -20.01
C SER A 75 3.72 5.75 -19.54
N VAL A 76 4.42 5.03 -20.43
CA VAL A 76 5.10 3.77 -20.08
C VAL A 76 6.32 4.02 -19.18
N ILE A 77 7.12 5.06 -19.50
CA ILE A 77 8.26 5.46 -18.65
C ILE A 77 7.78 5.86 -17.27
N LYS A 78 6.67 6.61 -17.17
CA LYS A 78 6.08 7.02 -15.91
C LYS A 78 5.59 5.80 -15.11
N ALA A 79 4.90 4.86 -15.76
CA ALA A 79 4.44 3.63 -15.10
C ALA A 79 5.61 2.79 -14.56
N LEU A 80 6.71 2.67 -15.33
CA LEU A 80 7.92 1.97 -14.89
C LEU A 80 8.59 2.69 -13.72
N SER A 81 8.68 4.01 -13.78
CA SER A 81 9.24 4.83 -12.69
C SER A 81 8.44 4.66 -11.40
N ASP A 82 7.09 4.71 -11.50
CA ASP A 82 6.19 4.50 -10.37
C ASP A 82 6.38 3.10 -9.74
N MET A 83 6.51 2.05 -10.55
CA MET A 83 6.77 0.69 -10.07
C MET A 83 8.13 0.56 -9.35
N LEU A 84 9.18 1.18 -9.90
CA LEU A 84 10.51 1.18 -9.28
C LEU A 84 10.50 1.95 -7.95
N GLU A 85 9.78 3.06 -7.89
CA GLU A 85 9.65 3.84 -6.66
C GLU A 85 8.87 3.10 -5.57
N GLU A 86 7.79 2.40 -5.94
CA GLU A 86 7.05 1.53 -5.00
C GLU A 86 7.94 0.39 -4.47
N LEU A 87 8.73 -0.24 -5.34
CA LEU A 87 9.68 -1.27 -4.92
C LEU A 87 10.76 -0.73 -3.99
N PHE A 88 11.35 0.42 -4.34
CA PHE A 88 12.38 1.05 -3.53
C PHE A 88 11.85 1.45 -2.15
N MET A 89 10.64 1.99 -2.10
CA MET A 89 9.98 2.30 -0.85
C MET A 89 9.71 1.03 -0.02
N PHE A 90 9.21 0.00 -0.67
CA PHE A 90 8.99 -1.31 -0.05
C PHE A 90 10.28 -1.87 0.58
N THR A 91 11.40 -1.87 -0.15
CA THR A 91 12.68 -2.36 0.38
C THR A 91 13.20 -1.51 1.55
N LYS A 92 12.95 -0.21 1.56
CA LYS A 92 13.30 0.67 2.69
C LYS A 92 12.49 0.37 3.94
N LEU A 93 11.19 0.14 3.80
CA LEU A 93 10.30 -0.21 4.91
C LEU A 93 10.70 -1.58 5.50
N GLU A 94 10.91 -2.60 4.65
CA GLU A 94 11.35 -3.93 5.08
C GLU A 94 12.64 -3.91 5.92
N ASN A 95 13.61 -3.14 5.49
CA ASN A 95 14.92 -3.07 6.16
C ASN A 95 14.92 -2.17 7.40
N LYS A 96 13.77 -1.55 7.76
CA LYS A 96 13.67 -0.54 8.83
C LYS A 96 14.77 0.52 8.78
N THR A 97 15.30 0.77 7.59
CA THR A 97 16.35 1.78 7.36
C THR A 97 15.78 3.18 7.24
N TYR A 98 14.45 3.29 7.27
CA TYR A 98 13.74 4.56 7.23
C TYR A 98 13.74 5.17 8.66
N ASN A 99 14.63 6.14 8.89
CA ASN A 99 14.62 6.89 10.15
C ASN A 99 13.46 7.90 10.10
N ILE A 100 12.28 7.48 10.56
CA ILE A 100 11.06 8.29 10.53
C ILE A 100 11.16 9.33 11.63
N LYS A 101 11.29 10.59 11.24
CA LYS A 101 11.12 11.69 12.17
C LYS A 101 9.67 12.12 12.18
N LEU A 102 9.04 12.03 13.34
CA LEU A 102 7.65 12.45 13.53
C LEU A 102 7.60 13.89 14.03
N TYR A 103 6.70 14.68 13.46
CA TYR A 103 6.47 16.09 13.80
C TYR A 103 4.98 16.32 14.03
N LYS A 104 4.65 17.50 14.55
CA LYS A 104 3.27 17.96 14.59
C LYS A 104 2.84 18.34 13.17
N CYS A 105 1.91 17.58 12.59
CA CYS A 105 1.36 17.77 11.25
C CYS A 105 -0.12 18.15 11.32
N ASP A 106 -0.62 18.91 10.35
CA ASP A 106 -2.03 19.23 10.18
C ASP A 106 -2.67 18.29 9.16
N MET A 107 -3.43 17.30 9.62
CA MET A 107 -4.13 16.32 8.78
C MET A 107 -5.09 17.00 7.81
N SER A 108 -5.77 18.07 8.26
CA SER A 108 -6.76 18.78 7.44
C SER A 108 -6.12 19.46 6.22
N GLU A 109 -4.92 19.99 6.38
CA GLU A 109 -4.13 20.62 5.31
C GLU A 109 -3.60 19.55 4.33
N ILE A 110 -2.94 18.51 4.85
CA ILE A 110 -2.40 17.40 4.03
C ILE A 110 -3.49 16.77 3.16
N VAL A 111 -4.68 16.51 3.73
CA VAL A 111 -5.80 15.91 2.98
C VAL A 111 -6.24 16.84 1.85
N ARG A 112 -6.43 18.14 2.12
CA ARG A 112 -6.85 19.12 1.10
C ARG A 112 -5.83 19.22 -0.03
N GLU A 113 -4.54 19.37 0.30
CA GLU A 113 -3.46 19.48 -0.69
C GLU A 113 -3.38 18.22 -1.57
N THR A 114 -3.45 17.04 -0.94
CA THR A 114 -3.41 15.79 -1.70
C THR A 114 -4.61 15.66 -2.63
N LEU A 115 -5.83 15.94 -2.15
CA LEU A 115 -7.03 15.86 -2.98
C LEU A 115 -6.98 16.85 -4.15
N PHE A 116 -6.48 18.06 -3.91
CA PHE A 116 -6.32 19.07 -4.94
C PHE A 116 -5.30 18.66 -6.00
N SER A 117 -4.21 17.98 -5.60
CA SER A 117 -3.20 17.49 -6.54
C SER A 117 -3.72 16.43 -7.53
N TYR A 118 -4.85 15.80 -7.22
CA TYR A 118 -5.52 14.79 -8.08
C TYR A 118 -6.72 15.37 -8.86
N PHE A 119 -6.92 16.69 -8.87
CA PHE A 119 -8.08 17.31 -9.51
C PHE A 119 -8.24 16.90 -10.98
N ASP A 120 -7.17 16.96 -11.76
CA ASP A 120 -7.17 16.59 -13.18
C ASP A 120 -7.49 15.10 -13.40
N GLU A 121 -7.03 14.24 -12.51
CA GLU A 121 -7.29 12.79 -12.56
C GLU A 121 -8.77 12.48 -12.27
N TRP A 122 -9.37 13.16 -11.28
CA TRP A 122 -10.80 13.07 -10.99
C TRP A 122 -11.63 13.51 -12.18
N GLU A 123 -11.29 14.65 -12.79
CA GLU A 123 -11.98 15.17 -13.98
C GLU A 123 -11.89 14.22 -15.16
N LYS A 124 -10.70 13.70 -15.48
CA LYS A 124 -10.49 12.72 -16.56
C LYS A 124 -11.32 11.44 -16.38
N LYS A 125 -11.58 11.04 -15.14
CA LYS A 125 -12.40 9.86 -14.80
C LYS A 125 -13.90 10.19 -14.70
N ALA A 126 -14.28 11.46 -14.83
CA ALA A 126 -15.63 11.96 -14.56
C ALA A 126 -16.14 11.55 -13.15
N ILE A 127 -15.25 11.56 -12.17
CA ILE A 127 -15.55 11.33 -10.76
C ILE A 127 -15.60 12.68 -10.05
N VAL A 128 -16.68 12.92 -9.32
CA VAL A 128 -16.81 14.08 -8.43
C VAL A 128 -16.91 13.55 -7.00
N PRO A 129 -15.82 13.55 -6.21
CA PRO A 129 -15.86 13.05 -4.86
C PRO A 129 -16.71 13.94 -3.95
N GLU A 130 -17.58 13.33 -3.15
CA GLU A 130 -18.29 14.02 -2.08
C GLU A 130 -17.34 14.25 -0.90
N LEU A 131 -17.07 15.51 -0.57
CA LEU A 131 -16.12 15.88 0.48
C LEU A 131 -16.85 16.31 1.75
N LYS A 132 -16.68 15.54 2.84
CA LYS A 132 -17.17 15.83 4.20
C LYS A 132 -15.98 16.14 5.11
N LEU A 133 -15.32 17.27 4.85
CA LEU A 133 -14.11 17.66 5.57
C LEU A 133 -14.45 18.66 6.66
N THR A 134 -13.95 18.42 7.88
CA THR A 134 -14.06 19.41 8.96
C THR A 134 -13.30 20.68 8.63
N GLU A 135 -13.80 21.81 9.10
CA GLU A 135 -13.10 23.11 9.04
C GLU A 135 -12.00 23.24 10.11
N GLU A 136 -12.06 22.40 11.16
CA GLU A 136 -11.06 22.41 12.23
C GLU A 136 -9.71 21.92 11.73
N LYS A 137 -8.64 22.52 12.28
CA LYS A 137 -7.30 21.98 12.14
C LYS A 137 -7.12 20.74 13.02
N LEU A 138 -6.82 19.62 12.42
CA LEU A 138 -6.64 18.36 13.11
C LEU A 138 -5.15 18.00 13.17
N TYR A 139 -4.53 18.22 14.32
CA TYR A 139 -3.11 17.96 14.52
C TYR A 139 -2.85 16.55 15.04
N PHE A 140 -1.80 15.91 14.52
CA PHE A 140 -1.28 14.62 14.97
C PHE A 140 0.25 14.61 14.93
N TYR A 141 0.88 13.64 15.60
CA TYR A 141 2.30 13.34 15.40
C TYR A 141 2.46 12.38 14.23
N GLY A 142 3.15 12.82 13.19
CA GLY A 142 3.36 12.05 11.98
C GLY A 142 4.47 12.60 11.10
N ASN A 143 4.53 12.12 9.88
CA ASN A 143 5.40 12.61 8.83
C ASN A 143 4.52 12.97 7.63
N GLU A 144 4.59 14.23 7.22
CA GLU A 144 3.76 14.80 6.16
C GLU A 144 3.95 14.08 4.82
N GLN A 145 5.20 13.80 4.44
CA GLN A 145 5.51 13.09 3.19
C GLN A 145 4.95 11.66 3.18
N MET A 146 5.05 10.96 4.31
CA MET A 146 4.45 9.62 4.45
C MET A 146 2.93 9.68 4.36
N MET A 147 2.30 10.69 4.98
CA MET A 147 0.85 10.85 4.92
C MET A 147 0.39 11.16 3.50
N HIS A 148 1.07 12.05 2.77
CA HIS A 148 0.79 12.26 1.35
C HIS A 148 0.89 10.95 0.56
N ARG A 149 1.92 10.13 0.81
CA ARG A 149 2.10 8.84 0.12
C ARG A 149 1.00 7.84 0.45
N ILE A 150 0.56 7.75 1.71
CA ILE A 150 -0.58 6.93 2.12
C ILE A 150 -1.82 7.32 1.33
N LEU A 151 -2.15 8.62 1.32
CA LEU A 151 -3.30 9.15 0.60
C LEU A 151 -3.21 8.90 -0.91
N GLN A 152 -2.05 9.11 -1.51
CA GLN A 152 -1.80 8.82 -2.92
C GLN A 152 -2.08 7.35 -3.27
N ASN A 153 -1.63 6.42 -2.42
CA ASN A 153 -1.87 4.98 -2.63
C ASN A 153 -3.36 4.64 -2.55
N ILE A 154 -4.09 5.21 -1.58
CA ILE A 154 -5.53 4.99 -1.43
C ILE A 154 -6.30 5.64 -2.58
N ILE A 155 -5.98 6.89 -2.95
CA ILE A 155 -6.63 7.61 -4.06
C ILE A 155 -6.38 6.90 -5.40
N LYS A 156 -5.15 6.45 -5.67
CA LYS A 156 -4.84 5.65 -6.87
C LYS A 156 -5.69 4.38 -6.93
N ASN A 157 -5.85 3.68 -5.80
CA ASN A 157 -6.73 2.52 -5.72
C ASN A 157 -8.17 2.88 -6.08
N VAL A 158 -8.71 3.96 -5.52
CA VAL A 158 -10.06 4.46 -5.86
C VAL A 158 -10.17 4.81 -7.35
N LEU A 159 -9.19 5.51 -7.91
CA LEU A 159 -9.18 5.88 -9.33
C LEU A 159 -9.08 4.68 -10.27
N GLU A 160 -8.37 3.62 -9.88
CA GLU A 160 -8.17 2.43 -10.72
C GLU A 160 -9.33 1.44 -10.64
N HIS A 161 -9.94 1.30 -9.48
CA HIS A 161 -10.90 0.22 -9.17
C HIS A 161 -12.28 0.72 -8.76
N GLY A 162 -12.41 2.01 -8.37
CA GLY A 162 -13.66 2.62 -7.95
C GLY A 162 -14.55 2.99 -9.13
N GLU A 163 -15.84 3.01 -8.86
CA GLU A 163 -16.87 3.60 -9.71
C GLU A 163 -17.01 5.11 -9.45
N LYS A 164 -17.99 5.75 -10.09
CA LYS A 164 -18.18 7.21 -10.05
C LYS A 164 -18.48 7.78 -8.66
N LYS A 165 -19.03 6.98 -7.75
CA LYS A 165 -19.43 7.45 -6.42
C LYS A 165 -18.30 7.26 -5.43
N VAL A 166 -17.71 8.36 -5.01
CA VAL A 166 -16.62 8.43 -4.05
C VAL A 166 -16.99 9.39 -2.94
N GLU A 167 -16.80 9.00 -1.69
CA GLU A 167 -16.98 9.88 -0.54
C GLU A 167 -15.69 9.91 0.29
N ILE A 168 -15.30 11.11 0.72
CA ILE A 168 -14.12 11.33 1.55
C ILE A 168 -14.55 12.13 2.77
N CYS A 169 -14.39 11.53 3.95
CA CYS A 169 -14.81 12.12 5.22
C CYS A 169 -13.61 12.25 6.16
N LEU A 170 -13.36 13.47 6.63
CA LEU A 170 -12.37 13.76 7.67
C LEU A 170 -13.08 14.38 8.88
N ASN A 171 -13.00 13.72 10.00
CA ASN A 171 -13.56 14.19 11.26
C ASN A 171 -12.69 13.83 12.45
N SER A 172 -13.08 14.32 13.64
CA SER A 172 -12.48 13.94 14.91
C SER A 172 -13.55 13.50 15.88
N ILE A 173 -13.36 12.34 16.49
CA ILE A 173 -14.26 11.80 17.51
C ILE A 173 -13.47 11.64 18.80
N LYS A 174 -13.82 12.41 19.84
CA LYS A 174 -13.07 12.47 21.10
C LYS A 174 -11.62 12.91 20.84
N ASN A 175 -10.65 12.01 21.02
CA ASN A 175 -9.21 12.26 20.85
C ASN A 175 -8.60 11.50 19.66
N GLU A 176 -9.44 11.12 18.69
CA GLU A 176 -9.05 10.36 17.52
C GLU A 176 -9.45 11.10 16.26
N ILE A 177 -8.51 11.25 15.33
CA ILE A 177 -8.75 11.73 13.97
C ILE A 177 -9.10 10.51 13.14
N ARG A 178 -10.21 10.61 12.38
CA ARG A 178 -10.65 9.59 11.44
C ARG A 178 -10.73 10.18 10.04
N LEU A 179 -10.00 9.60 9.12
CA LEU A 179 -10.13 9.85 7.70
C LEU A 179 -10.67 8.59 7.03
N THR A 180 -11.80 8.73 6.35
CA THR A 180 -12.45 7.63 5.63
C THR A 180 -12.56 7.98 4.16
N ILE A 181 -12.17 7.06 3.30
CA ILE A 181 -12.31 7.15 1.85
C ILE A 181 -13.09 5.91 1.42
N GLN A 182 -14.22 6.11 0.76
CA GLN A 182 -15.06 5.02 0.28
C GLN A 182 -15.50 5.23 -1.16
N ASN A 183 -15.69 4.12 -1.87
CA ASN A 183 -16.14 4.11 -3.25
C ASN A 183 -16.98 2.86 -3.56
N GLU A 184 -17.84 2.96 -4.56
CA GLU A 184 -18.51 1.79 -5.12
C GLU A 184 -17.53 0.95 -5.96
N VAL A 185 -17.72 -0.36 -5.94
CA VAL A 185 -16.97 -1.33 -6.76
C VAL A 185 -17.93 -2.22 -7.54
N THR A 186 -17.57 -2.60 -8.77
CA THR A 186 -18.43 -3.40 -9.68
C THR A 186 -18.55 -4.85 -9.31
N LYS A 187 -17.51 -5.44 -8.72
CA LYS A 187 -17.44 -6.88 -8.45
C LYS A 187 -16.91 -7.13 -7.04
N PRO A 188 -17.75 -6.92 -6.03
CA PRO A 188 -17.34 -7.10 -4.63
C PRO A 188 -16.91 -8.55 -4.33
N ASP A 189 -17.54 -9.54 -4.95
CA ASP A 189 -17.25 -10.98 -4.71
C ASP A 189 -15.84 -11.39 -5.14
N GLU A 190 -15.19 -10.62 -6.00
CA GLU A 190 -13.80 -10.88 -6.45
C GLU A 190 -12.75 -10.25 -5.52
N ILE A 191 -13.17 -9.51 -4.47
CA ILE A 191 -12.29 -8.82 -3.51
C ILE A 191 -12.25 -9.60 -2.20
N ASP A 192 -11.09 -10.17 -1.88
CA ASP A 192 -10.85 -10.72 -0.55
C ASP A 192 -10.33 -9.61 0.38
N ILE A 193 -11.23 -9.04 1.18
CA ILE A 193 -10.93 -7.92 2.06
C ILE A 193 -9.89 -8.28 3.12
N SER A 194 -9.82 -9.56 3.53
CA SER A 194 -8.83 -10.01 4.52
C SER A 194 -7.40 -9.91 4.01
N ARG A 195 -7.22 -9.89 2.69
CA ARG A 195 -5.95 -9.87 2.00
C ARG A 195 -5.59 -8.51 1.38
N ILE A 196 -6.48 -7.51 1.50
CA ILE A 196 -6.31 -6.21 0.81
C ILE A 196 -4.99 -5.50 1.15
N PHE A 197 -4.45 -5.75 2.33
CA PHE A 197 -3.17 -5.22 2.80
C PHE A 197 -2.01 -6.21 2.63
N GLU A 198 -2.25 -7.40 2.06
CA GLU A 198 -1.16 -8.30 1.71
C GLU A 198 -0.37 -7.75 0.53
N ARG A 199 0.92 -8.00 0.54
CA ARG A 199 1.85 -7.62 -0.51
C ARG A 199 1.51 -8.35 -1.81
N PHE A 200 1.53 -7.62 -2.94
CA PHE A 200 1.22 -8.16 -4.28
C PHE A 200 -0.19 -8.74 -4.43
N TYR A 201 -1.06 -8.49 -3.45
CA TYR A 201 -2.45 -8.87 -3.60
C TYR A 201 -3.11 -8.03 -4.69
N LYS A 202 -3.72 -8.70 -5.64
CA LYS A 202 -4.57 -8.12 -6.68
C LYS A 202 -5.86 -8.93 -6.72
N ALA A 203 -7.00 -8.26 -6.63
CA ALA A 203 -8.28 -8.91 -6.90
C ALA A 203 -8.28 -9.43 -8.36
N GLU A 204 -9.10 -10.45 -8.66
CA GLU A 204 -9.09 -11.06 -10.00
C GLU A 204 -9.39 -10.06 -11.12
N VAL A 205 -10.27 -9.10 -10.87
CA VAL A 205 -10.57 -7.97 -11.79
C VAL A 205 -9.35 -7.08 -12.06
N ALA A 206 -8.43 -7.00 -11.12
CA ALA A 206 -7.26 -6.13 -11.20
C ALA A 206 -6.03 -6.78 -11.83
N ARG A 207 -6.06 -8.09 -12.12
CA ARG A 207 -4.89 -8.83 -12.64
C ARG A 207 -4.39 -8.34 -14.01
N SER A 208 -5.25 -7.69 -14.78
CA SER A 208 -4.91 -7.14 -16.11
C SER A 208 -4.39 -5.70 -16.07
N LYS A 209 -4.37 -5.04 -14.90
CA LYS A 209 -3.92 -3.65 -14.74
C LYS A 209 -2.46 -3.57 -14.33
N THR A 210 -1.82 -2.47 -14.65
CA THR A 210 -0.39 -2.19 -14.44
C THR A 210 0.01 -1.94 -12.98
N SER A 211 -0.92 -2.04 -12.02
CA SER A 211 -0.63 -1.87 -10.59
C SER A 211 0.22 -3.01 -10.03
N THR A 212 1.09 -2.73 -9.08
CA THR A 212 2.00 -3.71 -8.46
C THR A 212 1.33 -4.56 -7.37
N GLY A 213 0.22 -4.08 -6.80
CA GLY A 213 -0.39 -4.66 -5.61
C GLY A 213 0.38 -4.35 -4.30
N LEU A 214 1.28 -3.36 -4.33
CA LEU A 214 2.04 -2.92 -3.16
C LEU A 214 1.42 -1.70 -2.47
N GLY A 215 0.62 -0.89 -3.17
CA GLY A 215 0.16 0.39 -2.68
C GLY A 215 -0.58 0.32 -1.33
N MET A 216 -1.51 -0.62 -1.16
CA MET A 216 -2.25 -0.80 0.09
C MET A 216 -1.39 -1.35 1.22
N ALA A 217 -0.44 -2.26 0.92
CA ALA A 217 0.52 -2.76 1.88
C ALA A 217 1.45 -1.65 2.38
N ILE A 218 1.97 -0.80 1.48
CA ILE A 218 2.78 0.38 1.82
C ILE A 218 1.97 1.37 2.68
N ALA A 219 0.71 1.63 2.33
CA ALA A 219 -0.16 2.51 3.10
C ALA A 219 -0.36 2.01 4.53
N LYS A 220 -0.54 0.71 4.71
CA LYS A 220 -0.65 0.09 6.03
C LYS A 220 0.63 0.24 6.83
N GLU A 221 1.76 -0.16 6.28
CA GLU A 221 3.05 -0.14 6.96
C GLU A 221 3.43 1.28 7.40
N MET A 222 3.28 2.27 6.51
CA MET A 222 3.52 3.67 6.83
C MET A 222 2.57 4.22 7.92
N THR A 223 1.29 3.80 7.90
CA THR A 223 0.33 4.21 8.91
C THR A 223 0.72 3.66 10.29
N GLU A 224 1.08 2.37 10.36
CA GLU A 224 1.50 1.70 11.60
C GLU A 224 2.82 2.26 12.12
N ASP A 225 3.78 2.56 11.24
CA ASP A 225 5.06 3.19 11.60
C ASP A 225 4.89 4.60 12.21
N MET A 226 3.83 5.31 11.86
CA MET A 226 3.45 6.60 12.47
C MET A 226 2.55 6.43 13.71
N GLY A 227 2.32 5.19 14.19
CA GLY A 227 1.48 4.92 15.35
C GLY A 227 -0.02 5.08 15.09
N GLY A 228 -0.43 5.15 13.83
CA GLY A 228 -1.82 5.12 13.40
C GLY A 228 -2.36 3.71 13.19
N LYS A 229 -3.62 3.61 12.79
CA LYS A 229 -4.29 2.37 12.41
C LYS A 229 -4.99 2.55 11.07
N ILE A 230 -4.96 1.53 10.22
CA ILE A 230 -5.69 1.49 8.96
C ILE A 230 -6.61 0.26 8.95
N GLU A 231 -7.81 0.44 8.47
CA GLU A 231 -8.81 -0.62 8.30
C GLU A 231 -9.41 -0.55 6.91
N ALA A 232 -9.83 -1.70 6.39
CA ALA A 232 -10.60 -1.79 5.16
C ALA A 232 -11.84 -2.64 5.39
N GLU A 233 -12.95 -2.21 4.83
CA GLU A 233 -14.24 -2.87 4.90
C GLU A 233 -14.86 -2.93 3.51
N LEU A 234 -15.60 -4.00 3.27
CA LEU A 234 -16.41 -4.17 2.08
C LEU A 234 -17.81 -4.55 2.50
N ASN A 235 -18.76 -3.64 2.31
CA ASN A 235 -20.17 -3.83 2.64
C ASN A 235 -20.99 -3.70 1.35
N ASP A 236 -21.63 -4.77 0.93
CA ASP A 236 -22.27 -4.88 -0.37
C ASP A 236 -21.28 -4.54 -1.49
N ASN A 237 -21.49 -3.42 -2.17
CA ASN A 237 -20.60 -2.91 -3.22
C ASN A 237 -19.78 -1.68 -2.79
N ILE A 238 -19.78 -1.33 -1.51
CA ILE A 238 -19.00 -0.19 -0.98
C ILE A 238 -17.69 -0.68 -0.38
N PHE A 239 -16.59 -0.35 -1.01
CA PHE A 239 -15.25 -0.51 -0.47
C PHE A 239 -14.87 0.74 0.31
N LYS A 240 -14.43 0.57 1.56
CA LYS A 240 -14.11 1.65 2.48
C LYS A 240 -12.76 1.42 3.13
N VAL A 241 -11.90 2.44 3.12
CA VAL A 241 -10.64 2.48 3.86
C VAL A 241 -10.73 3.58 4.92
N SER A 242 -10.35 3.25 6.14
CA SER A 242 -10.35 4.18 7.28
C SER A 242 -8.97 4.26 7.91
N LEU A 243 -8.48 5.48 8.12
CA LEU A 243 -7.24 5.80 8.83
C LEU A 243 -7.59 6.43 10.18
N PHE A 244 -6.88 6.01 11.21
CA PHE A 244 -7.07 6.48 12.58
C PHE A 244 -5.75 6.98 13.16
N PHE A 245 -5.75 8.19 13.69
CA PHE A 245 -4.60 8.79 14.36
C PHE A 245 -5.02 9.46 15.66
N LYS A 246 -4.13 9.43 16.65
CA LYS A 246 -4.36 10.16 17.91
C LYS A 246 -4.30 11.66 17.63
N ARG A 247 -5.34 12.39 18.01
CA ARG A 247 -5.39 13.86 17.98
C ARG A 247 -4.48 14.44 19.08
N LEU A 248 -3.76 15.51 18.76
CA LEU A 248 -2.96 16.31 19.72
C LEU A 248 -3.81 17.31 20.48
#